data_e3aaf15056690388f68c8a0170d7a8bb
#
_entry.id   e3aaf15056690388f68c8a0170d7a8bb
#
_cell.length_a   1.000
_cell.length_b   1.000
_cell.length_c   1.000
_cell.angle_alpha   90.00
_cell.angle_beta   90.00
_cell.angle_gamma   90.00
#
_symmetry.space_group_name_H-M   'P 1'
#
loop_
_entity.id
_entity.type
_entity.pdbx_description
1 polymer ?
#
loop_
_entity_poly.entity_id
_entity_poly.type
_entity_poly.pdbx_seq_one_letter_code
_entity_poly.pdbx_strand_id
1 'polypeptide(L)'
;METRNIAIIAHVDHGKTTLVDQLLKSSSTFRANEELSDRAMDSNDIERERGITILAKTTSIIYHDTKINILDTPGHADFGGEVERIMNMVDGCLLLVDAFEGTMPQTRFVLKKALEAHVKPIVVINKIDRANIDVQKTLDEVLTLFIELGAPDEFLEFKTVYTSALKGTSSYDEDPAKQVEGMDAVLQTIIDEIPAPNMDKDSPLQLQVALLDYNDFVGRIGIGTIKRGTIKVNDNVTVSRLDGSTTNFRVLKLFGFQGLKRLEIEEAHAGDIVAVAGLTDINVGETICQSGHVEPLPLIRLDEPTLQMTFGTNSSPFSGKDGKLLTARKIEERLFRETQRDVALRVERIPNTESWIVSGRGELHLSILIENMRREGFELEVSKPQVIIKEIDGVKCEPYEDLTIDVPNEFVGDIMTTIGNRNGELVNMDAKETVTVLNYVIPSRGLLGYMTNFMTLTKGYGIISHTYKEYRPVVSSSIGERTIGVLVSVEAGQATPYAIEHTEERGTMFIYPGTEVYEGMIVGEHRYDFDLAVNVTQKKNLTNVRSSNKDNTVVLKTPRKLSLEACLDYINADELVEITPTTYRMRKKILNTAERKKWEAHVKKAQENE
;
A
#
# COMPACT_ATOMS: atom_id res chain seq x y z
N MET A 1 -15.28 26.01 21.63
CA MET A 1 -14.36 24.87 21.66
C MET A 1 -13.32 25.12 20.59
N GLU A 2 -12.04 25.10 20.94
CA GLU A 2 -10.95 25.22 19.98
C GLU A 2 -10.77 23.89 19.22
N THR A 3 -10.16 23.97 18.05
CA THR A 3 -9.88 22.78 17.23
C THR A 3 -8.40 22.69 16.94
N ARG A 4 -7.86 21.47 16.87
CA ARG A 4 -6.53 21.16 16.34
C ARG A 4 -6.65 20.00 15.36
N ASN A 5 -6.05 20.13 14.18
CA ASN A 5 -6.03 19.12 13.16
C ASN A 5 -4.60 18.59 13.02
N ILE A 6 -4.38 17.32 13.30
CA ILE A 6 -3.05 16.72 13.28
C ILE A 6 -3.02 15.42 12.47
N ALA A 7 -1.87 15.16 11.84
CA ALA A 7 -1.56 13.87 11.24
C ALA A 7 -0.58 13.09 12.14
N ILE A 8 -0.60 11.77 12.09
CA ILE A 8 0.41 10.93 12.74
C ILE A 8 1.29 10.27 11.69
N ILE A 9 2.58 10.56 11.75
CA ILE A 9 3.63 10.04 10.89
C ILE A 9 4.45 9.04 11.68
N ALA A 10 4.57 7.81 11.20
CA ALA A 10 5.40 6.78 11.83
C ALA A 10 5.86 5.75 10.82
N HIS A 11 7.01 5.14 11.10
CA HIS A 11 7.38 3.89 10.43
C HIS A 11 6.50 2.73 10.92
N VAL A 12 6.44 1.65 10.14
CA VAL A 12 5.83 0.37 10.56
C VAL A 12 6.48 -0.07 11.88
N ASP A 13 5.67 -0.59 12.80
CA ASP A 13 6.09 -1.06 14.13
C ASP A 13 6.63 -0.01 15.12
N HIS A 14 6.73 1.28 14.77
CA HIS A 14 7.09 2.34 15.73
C HIS A 14 6.00 2.59 16.80
N GLY A 15 4.83 1.94 16.68
CA GLY A 15 3.78 1.97 17.69
C GLY A 15 2.68 3.00 17.44
N LYS A 16 2.47 3.40 16.17
CA LYS A 16 1.45 4.38 15.77
C LYS A 16 0.05 4.03 16.27
N THR A 17 -0.45 2.84 15.95
CA THR A 17 -1.79 2.38 16.37
C THR A 17 -1.91 2.33 17.90
N THR A 18 -0.85 1.85 18.58
CA THR A 18 -0.82 1.80 20.05
C THR A 18 -0.88 3.20 20.67
N LEU A 19 -0.15 4.17 20.08
CA LEU A 19 -0.20 5.55 20.55
C LEU A 19 -1.60 6.15 20.38
N VAL A 20 -2.22 5.97 19.22
CA VAL A 20 -3.59 6.45 18.97
C VAL A 20 -4.58 5.84 19.95
N ASP A 21 -4.50 4.53 20.21
CA ASP A 21 -5.34 3.86 21.21
C ASP A 21 -5.18 4.47 22.61
N GLN A 22 -3.95 4.86 22.99
CA GLN A 22 -3.70 5.51 24.28
C GLN A 22 -4.20 6.96 24.33
N LEU A 23 -4.05 7.71 23.22
CA LEU A 23 -4.64 9.05 23.11
C LEU A 23 -6.16 9.00 23.23
N LEU A 24 -6.80 8.01 22.61
CA LEU A 24 -8.24 7.77 22.74
C LEU A 24 -8.65 7.46 24.19
N LYS A 25 -7.91 6.58 24.88
CA LYS A 25 -8.15 6.21 26.29
C LYS A 25 -7.93 7.37 27.25
N SER A 26 -6.95 8.22 26.99
CA SER A 26 -6.62 9.39 27.84
C SER A 26 -7.57 10.58 27.63
N SER A 27 -8.44 10.51 26.61
CA SER A 27 -9.39 11.55 26.31
C SER A 27 -10.74 11.36 27.05
N SER A 28 -11.48 12.45 27.25
CA SER A 28 -12.83 12.41 27.83
C SER A 28 -13.92 11.92 26.85
N THR A 29 -13.53 11.46 25.66
CA THR A 29 -14.46 11.12 24.57
C THR A 29 -15.18 9.80 24.81
N PHE A 30 -14.58 8.87 25.55
CA PHE A 30 -15.15 7.56 25.85
C PHE A 30 -15.70 7.48 27.28
N ARG A 31 -16.80 6.76 27.44
CA ARG A 31 -17.34 6.48 28.78
C ARG A 31 -16.48 5.41 29.46
N ALA A 32 -16.34 5.48 30.77
CA ALA A 32 -15.52 4.55 31.59
C ALA A 32 -15.83 3.04 31.41
N ASN A 33 -16.94 2.69 30.76
CA ASN A 33 -17.39 1.32 30.52
C ASN A 33 -17.36 0.91 29.03
N GLU A 34 -16.81 1.72 28.12
CA GLU A 34 -16.68 1.38 26.72
C GLU A 34 -15.32 0.71 26.50
N GLU A 35 -15.31 -0.62 26.39
CA GLU A 35 -14.10 -1.38 26.08
C GLU A 35 -13.68 -1.10 24.64
N LEU A 36 -12.57 -0.38 24.47
CA LEU A 36 -11.90 -0.28 23.17
C LEU A 36 -11.17 -1.59 22.89
N SER A 37 -11.48 -2.23 21.78
CA SER A 37 -10.68 -3.37 21.32
C SER A 37 -9.25 -2.90 21.03
N ASP A 38 -8.26 -3.70 21.37
CA ASP A 38 -6.88 -3.41 20.98
C ASP A 38 -6.77 -3.21 19.47
N ARG A 39 -6.00 -2.20 19.06
CA ARG A 39 -5.87 -1.75 17.67
C ARG A 39 -7.21 -1.29 17.05
N ALA A 40 -7.92 -0.47 17.78
CA ALA A 40 -9.24 0.03 17.38
C ALA A 40 -9.23 0.78 16.02
N MET A 41 -8.11 1.37 15.63
CA MET A 41 -7.93 2.05 14.32
C MET A 41 -7.71 1.06 13.17
N ASP A 42 -7.13 -0.12 13.41
CA ASP A 42 -6.89 -1.12 12.36
C ASP A 42 -8.17 -1.94 12.10
N SER A 43 -9.14 -1.35 11.44
CA SER A 43 -10.45 -1.98 11.19
C SER A 43 -10.41 -3.03 10.07
N ASN A 44 -9.35 -3.05 9.25
CA ASN A 44 -9.15 -3.99 8.15
C ASN A 44 -8.25 -5.14 8.60
N ASP A 45 -8.68 -6.38 8.38
CA ASP A 45 -7.88 -7.57 8.72
C ASP A 45 -6.52 -7.60 8.01
N ILE A 46 -6.43 -7.05 6.79
CA ILE A 46 -5.17 -6.95 6.02
C ILE A 46 -4.20 -5.97 6.71
N GLU A 47 -4.69 -4.85 7.22
CA GLU A 47 -3.87 -3.89 7.98
C GLU A 47 -3.29 -4.55 9.24
N ARG A 48 -4.11 -5.32 9.98
CA ARG A 48 -3.67 -6.04 11.18
C ARG A 48 -2.65 -7.12 10.88
N GLU A 49 -2.86 -7.90 9.80
CA GLU A 49 -1.96 -8.98 9.40
C GLU A 49 -0.61 -8.46 8.90
N ARG A 50 -0.63 -7.35 8.16
CA ARG A 50 0.58 -6.76 7.57
C ARG A 50 1.27 -5.74 8.46
N GLY A 51 0.60 -5.27 9.51
CA GLY A 51 1.12 -4.23 10.41
C GLY A 51 1.24 -2.85 9.76
N ILE A 52 0.55 -2.59 8.64
CA ILE A 52 0.62 -1.33 7.89
C ILE A 52 -0.75 -0.65 7.84
N THR A 53 -0.76 0.69 7.87
CA THR A 53 -1.96 1.47 7.56
C THR A 53 -2.11 1.57 6.04
N ILE A 54 -3.27 1.17 5.53
CA ILE A 54 -3.59 1.18 4.10
C ILE A 54 -4.46 2.39 3.77
N LEU A 55 -5.51 2.61 4.56
CA LEU A 55 -6.48 3.69 4.36
C LEU A 55 -6.33 4.76 5.45
N ALA A 56 -6.38 6.00 5.04
CA ALA A 56 -6.47 7.13 5.95
C ALA A 56 -7.74 7.05 6.80
N LYS A 57 -7.61 7.25 8.09
CA LYS A 57 -8.73 7.28 9.03
C LYS A 57 -8.72 8.56 9.82
N THR A 58 -9.92 9.11 10.02
CA THR A 58 -10.11 10.31 10.84
C THR A 58 -10.74 9.93 12.17
N THR A 59 -10.09 10.33 13.24
CA THR A 59 -10.55 10.17 14.61
C THR A 59 -10.59 11.53 15.28
N SER A 60 -11.51 11.74 16.20
CA SER A 60 -11.63 13.01 16.93
C SER A 60 -11.77 12.75 18.42
N ILE A 61 -10.96 13.43 19.21
CA ILE A 61 -10.99 13.36 20.67
C ILE A 61 -11.21 14.74 21.27
N ILE A 62 -11.72 14.77 22.50
CA ILE A 62 -11.86 15.99 23.26
C ILE A 62 -10.92 15.92 24.47
N TYR A 63 -10.02 16.90 24.56
CA TYR A 63 -9.13 17.07 25.69
C TYR A 63 -9.27 18.48 26.23
N HIS A 64 -9.67 18.61 27.49
CA HIS A 64 -10.17 19.85 28.09
C HIS A 64 -11.24 20.51 27.20
N ASP A 65 -11.07 21.76 26.80
CA ASP A 65 -12.00 22.49 25.94
C ASP A 65 -11.57 22.50 24.45
N THR A 66 -10.68 21.59 24.06
CA THR A 66 -10.13 21.51 22.71
C THR A 66 -10.52 20.19 22.03
N LYS A 67 -11.03 20.29 20.82
CA LYS A 67 -11.27 19.16 19.92
C LYS A 67 -9.99 18.90 19.12
N ILE A 68 -9.46 17.71 19.19
CA ILE A 68 -8.28 17.29 18.44
C ILE A 68 -8.72 16.26 17.41
N ASN A 69 -8.63 16.60 16.13
CA ASN A 69 -8.82 15.68 15.02
C ASN A 69 -7.49 15.04 14.67
N ILE A 70 -7.47 13.72 14.65
CA ILE A 70 -6.28 12.90 14.38
C ILE A 70 -6.51 12.16 13.08
N LEU A 71 -5.65 12.40 12.09
CA LEU A 71 -5.66 11.71 10.82
C LEU A 71 -4.52 10.70 10.81
N ASP A 72 -4.88 9.42 10.68
CA ASP A 72 -3.91 8.34 10.53
C ASP A 72 -3.40 8.31 9.10
N THR A 73 -2.07 8.36 8.92
CA THR A 73 -1.44 8.40 7.60
C THR A 73 -0.87 7.04 7.20
N PRO A 74 -1.08 6.59 5.95
CA PRO A 74 -0.32 5.49 5.41
C PRO A 74 1.18 5.77 5.42
N GLY A 75 1.99 4.78 5.77
CA GLY A 75 3.45 4.91 5.78
C GLY A 75 4.13 4.51 4.47
N HIS A 76 3.43 3.76 3.60
CA HIS A 76 4.01 3.22 2.38
C HIS A 76 3.89 4.18 1.20
N ALA A 77 4.93 4.24 0.35
CA ALA A 77 4.99 5.16 -0.79
C ALA A 77 3.87 4.96 -1.82
N ASP A 78 3.37 3.72 -2.00
CA ASP A 78 2.24 3.43 -2.89
C ASP A 78 0.97 4.22 -2.54
N PHE A 79 0.86 4.70 -1.29
CA PHE A 79 -0.23 5.55 -0.79
C PHE A 79 0.17 7.03 -0.67
N GLY A 80 1.25 7.44 -1.32
CA GLY A 80 1.81 8.80 -1.21
C GLY A 80 0.81 9.92 -1.49
N GLY A 81 -0.08 9.74 -2.45
CA GLY A 81 -1.12 10.73 -2.72
C GLY A 81 -2.19 10.86 -1.62
N GLU A 82 -2.41 9.81 -0.81
CA GLU A 82 -3.25 9.95 0.39
C GLU A 82 -2.54 10.79 1.44
N VAL A 83 -1.24 10.56 1.63
CA VAL A 83 -0.41 11.34 2.55
C VAL A 83 -0.46 12.83 2.18
N GLU A 84 -0.25 13.16 0.90
CA GLU A 84 -0.28 14.54 0.42
C GLU A 84 -1.64 15.22 0.66
N ARG A 85 -2.72 14.50 0.42
CA ARG A 85 -4.08 14.99 0.70
C ARG A 85 -4.35 15.22 2.18
N ILE A 86 -3.86 14.31 3.04
CA ILE A 86 -3.98 14.46 4.50
C ILE A 86 -3.20 15.67 4.97
N MET A 87 -1.99 15.91 4.45
CA MET A 87 -1.17 17.06 4.83
C MET A 87 -1.86 18.40 4.52
N ASN A 88 -2.73 18.45 3.51
CA ASN A 88 -3.55 19.64 3.22
C ASN A 88 -4.75 19.83 4.17
N MET A 89 -5.07 18.82 4.97
CA MET A 89 -6.19 18.86 5.93
C MET A 89 -5.76 19.24 7.35
N VAL A 90 -4.47 19.19 7.66
CA VAL A 90 -3.94 19.32 9.02
C VAL A 90 -3.05 20.54 9.17
N ASP A 91 -2.89 20.99 10.42
CA ASP A 91 -2.09 22.15 10.77
C ASP A 91 -0.77 21.73 11.47
N GLY A 92 -0.67 20.48 11.91
CA GLY A 92 0.51 19.90 12.53
C GLY A 92 0.58 18.38 12.38
N CYS A 93 1.74 17.81 12.73
CA CYS A 93 1.91 16.37 12.73
C CYS A 93 2.72 15.88 13.94
N LEU A 94 2.41 14.65 14.39
CA LEU A 94 3.22 13.91 15.33
C LEU A 94 4.17 13.00 14.54
N LEU A 95 5.46 13.25 14.64
CA LEU A 95 6.51 12.39 14.10
C LEU A 95 6.89 11.37 15.18
N LEU A 96 6.40 10.14 15.04
CA LEU A 96 6.65 9.07 15.98
C LEU A 96 7.90 8.29 15.58
N VAL A 97 8.90 8.25 16.48
CA VAL A 97 10.18 7.58 16.26
C VAL A 97 10.41 6.58 17.40
N ASP A 98 10.84 5.38 17.06
CA ASP A 98 11.27 4.37 18.04
C ASP A 98 12.63 4.75 18.63
N ALA A 99 12.74 4.79 19.95
CA ALA A 99 13.96 5.16 20.65
C ALA A 99 15.16 4.22 20.37
N PHE A 100 14.92 3.01 19.90
CA PHE A 100 15.95 2.03 19.57
C PHE A 100 16.31 1.99 18.08
N GLU A 101 15.29 2.05 17.21
CA GLU A 101 15.46 1.93 15.76
C GLU A 101 15.84 3.26 15.10
N GLY A 102 15.48 4.40 15.72
CA GLY A 102 15.76 5.72 15.17
C GLY A 102 14.90 6.10 13.97
N THR A 103 15.43 6.94 13.09
CA THR A 103 14.73 7.37 11.86
C THR A 103 14.83 6.32 10.78
N MET A 104 13.69 6.01 10.12
CA MET A 104 13.58 4.98 9.12
C MET A 104 13.18 5.55 7.75
N PRO A 105 13.53 4.90 6.62
CA PRO A 105 13.32 5.44 5.27
C PRO A 105 11.88 5.84 4.94
N GLN A 106 10.89 5.09 5.40
CA GLN A 106 9.47 5.42 5.17
C GLN A 106 9.06 6.72 5.86
N THR A 107 9.61 6.98 7.05
CA THR A 107 9.40 8.24 7.78
C THR A 107 9.88 9.43 6.98
N ARG A 108 11.00 9.28 6.26
CA ARG A 108 11.61 10.32 5.41
C ARG A 108 10.64 10.84 4.35
N PHE A 109 9.94 9.92 3.65
CA PHE A 109 8.98 10.29 2.60
C PHE A 109 7.81 11.11 3.17
N VAL A 110 7.16 10.59 4.23
CA VAL A 110 5.98 11.24 4.81
C VAL A 110 6.34 12.58 5.45
N LEU A 111 7.49 12.65 6.14
CA LEU A 111 8.00 13.89 6.71
C LEU A 111 8.32 14.94 5.63
N LYS A 112 8.93 14.54 4.51
CA LYS A 112 9.16 15.43 3.37
C LYS A 112 7.87 16.08 2.89
N LYS A 113 6.79 15.29 2.73
CA LYS A 113 5.47 15.80 2.33
C LYS A 113 4.85 16.74 3.38
N ALA A 114 5.04 16.45 4.66
CA ALA A 114 4.60 17.34 5.73
C ALA A 114 5.34 18.70 5.70
N LEU A 115 6.67 18.68 5.51
CA LEU A 115 7.48 19.88 5.39
C LEU A 115 7.14 20.72 4.15
N GLU A 116 6.94 20.07 2.98
CA GLU A 116 6.47 20.73 1.75
C GLU A 116 5.11 21.42 1.93
N ALA A 117 4.23 20.87 2.75
CA ALA A 117 2.93 21.42 3.09
C ALA A 117 2.97 22.43 4.27
N HIS A 118 4.15 22.76 4.80
CA HIS A 118 4.34 23.63 5.98
C HIS A 118 3.59 23.16 7.23
N VAL A 119 3.40 21.84 7.40
CA VAL A 119 2.76 21.23 8.57
C VAL A 119 3.76 21.19 9.72
N LYS A 120 3.40 21.80 10.87
CA LYS A 120 4.32 21.91 12.03
C LYS A 120 4.53 20.54 12.70
N PRO A 121 5.79 20.05 12.82
CA PRO A 121 6.06 18.75 13.44
C PRO A 121 6.25 18.86 14.96
N ILE A 122 5.75 17.84 15.69
CA ILE A 122 6.11 17.52 17.08
C ILE A 122 6.78 16.15 17.04
N VAL A 123 7.93 16.00 17.66
CA VAL A 123 8.66 14.74 17.73
C VAL A 123 8.23 13.95 18.95
N VAL A 124 7.82 12.70 18.75
CA VAL A 124 7.43 11.77 19.82
C VAL A 124 8.38 10.59 19.79
N ILE A 125 9.27 10.51 20.78
CA ILE A 125 10.18 9.36 20.96
C ILE A 125 9.45 8.29 21.77
N ASN A 126 9.13 7.19 21.09
CA ASN A 126 8.36 6.08 21.68
C ASN A 126 9.23 4.90 22.06
N LYS A 127 8.66 4.00 22.88
CA LYS A 127 9.31 2.80 23.40
C LYS A 127 10.54 3.09 24.27
N ILE A 128 10.51 4.22 24.98
CA ILE A 128 11.58 4.65 25.88
C ILE A 128 11.85 3.66 27.03
N ASP A 129 10.95 2.71 27.25
CA ASP A 129 11.06 1.64 28.24
C ASP A 129 11.91 0.43 27.78
N ARG A 130 12.40 0.44 26.52
CA ARG A 130 13.31 -0.59 26.02
C ARG A 130 14.69 -0.46 26.65
N ALA A 131 15.38 -1.59 26.80
CA ALA A 131 16.78 -1.62 27.20
C ALA A 131 17.70 -1.22 26.04
N ASN A 132 18.86 -0.65 26.37
CA ASN A 132 19.91 -0.27 25.42
C ASN A 132 19.47 0.76 24.37
N ILE A 133 18.62 1.70 24.75
CA ILE A 133 18.26 2.86 23.92
C ILE A 133 19.29 3.97 24.12
N ASP A 134 19.48 4.78 23.07
CA ASP A 134 20.24 6.01 23.09
C ASP A 134 19.37 7.15 22.54
N VAL A 135 18.68 7.83 23.44
CA VAL A 135 17.72 8.88 23.10
C VAL A 135 18.39 10.05 22.42
N GLN A 136 19.60 10.44 22.86
CA GLN A 136 20.33 11.56 22.27
C GLN A 136 20.74 11.26 20.84
N LYS A 137 21.24 10.05 20.58
CA LYS A 137 21.52 9.58 19.22
C LYS A 137 20.28 9.64 18.33
N THR A 138 19.13 9.17 18.83
CA THR A 138 17.87 9.22 18.08
C THR A 138 17.45 10.65 17.76
N LEU A 139 17.61 11.59 18.70
CA LEU A 139 17.33 13.02 18.46
C LEU A 139 18.27 13.63 17.41
N ASP A 140 19.56 13.30 17.46
CA ASP A 140 20.54 13.73 16.47
C ASP A 140 20.21 13.20 15.06
N GLU A 141 19.74 11.95 14.96
CA GLU A 141 19.26 11.37 13.70
C GLU A 141 18.02 12.11 13.18
N VAL A 142 17.06 12.43 14.05
CA VAL A 142 15.88 13.22 13.68
C VAL A 142 16.28 14.59 13.19
N LEU A 143 17.15 15.31 13.90
CA LEU A 143 17.64 16.62 13.50
C LEU A 143 18.36 16.56 12.15
N THR A 144 19.23 15.57 11.97
CA THR A 144 19.93 15.33 10.70
C THR A 144 18.92 15.12 9.56
N LEU A 145 17.87 14.31 9.79
CA LEU A 145 16.82 14.09 8.81
C LEU A 145 16.09 15.38 8.42
N PHE A 146 15.78 16.26 9.39
CA PHE A 146 15.15 17.56 9.10
C PHE A 146 16.05 18.45 8.23
N ILE A 147 17.35 18.52 8.55
CA ILE A 147 18.34 19.29 7.78
C ILE A 147 18.47 18.75 6.35
N GLU A 148 18.58 17.42 6.18
CA GLU A 148 18.67 16.77 4.87
C GLU A 148 17.44 16.99 4.01
N LEU A 149 16.24 17.08 4.61
CA LEU A 149 14.99 17.37 3.92
C LEU A 149 14.77 18.86 3.65
N GLY A 150 15.69 19.73 4.08
CA GLY A 150 15.59 21.17 3.89
C GLY A 150 14.48 21.81 4.71
N ALA A 151 14.24 21.32 5.93
CA ALA A 151 13.24 21.89 6.82
C ALA A 151 13.55 23.37 7.10
N PRO A 152 12.51 24.25 7.20
CA PRO A 152 12.67 25.62 7.65
C PRO A 152 13.33 25.69 9.04
N ASP A 153 14.12 26.73 9.29
CA ASP A 153 14.83 26.92 10.56
C ASP A 153 13.91 26.84 11.78
N GLU A 154 12.67 27.33 11.64
CA GLU A 154 11.65 27.30 12.70
C GLU A 154 11.22 25.87 13.09
N PHE A 155 11.42 24.88 12.20
CA PHE A 155 11.09 23.47 12.46
C PHE A 155 12.29 22.69 13.00
N LEU A 156 13.51 23.25 12.98
CA LEU A 156 14.69 22.63 13.58
C LEU A 156 14.67 22.71 15.12
N GLU A 157 13.90 23.68 15.68
CA GLU A 157 13.64 23.79 17.13
C GLU A 157 12.35 23.04 17.52
N PHE A 158 12.20 21.79 17.09
CA PHE A 158 11.01 20.98 17.37
C PHE A 158 10.88 20.63 18.85
N LYS A 159 9.64 20.54 19.33
CA LYS A 159 9.33 20.02 20.67
C LYS A 159 9.35 18.50 20.66
N THR A 160 9.91 17.94 21.73
CA THR A 160 10.00 16.48 21.92
C THR A 160 9.21 16.03 23.12
N VAL A 161 8.48 14.92 22.96
CA VAL A 161 7.78 14.22 24.04
C VAL A 161 8.23 12.77 24.04
N TYR A 162 8.45 12.21 25.21
CA TYR A 162 8.93 10.84 25.40
C TYR A 162 7.77 9.96 25.87
N THR A 163 7.60 8.79 25.24
CA THR A 163 6.45 7.93 25.50
C THR A 163 6.83 6.46 25.58
N SER A 164 6.05 5.70 26.37
CA SER A 164 5.88 4.27 26.20
C SER A 164 4.40 4.02 25.90
N ALA A 165 4.04 4.01 24.63
CA ALA A 165 2.66 3.80 24.20
C ALA A 165 2.11 2.44 24.71
N LEU A 166 2.96 1.41 24.79
CA LEU A 166 2.57 0.10 25.33
C LEU A 166 2.16 0.16 26.79
N LYS A 167 2.89 0.93 27.62
CA LYS A 167 2.60 1.14 29.04
C LYS A 167 1.58 2.25 29.29
N GLY A 168 1.25 3.03 28.28
CA GLY A 168 0.34 4.17 28.41
C GLY A 168 0.94 5.31 29.22
N THR A 169 2.23 5.62 29.05
CA THR A 169 2.95 6.66 29.80
C THR A 169 3.57 7.70 28.89
N SER A 170 3.65 8.95 29.36
CA SER A 170 4.30 10.07 28.65
C SER A 170 5.02 11.02 29.59
N SER A 171 6.05 11.72 29.11
CA SER A 171 6.83 12.72 29.87
C SER A 171 7.55 13.69 28.95
N TYR A 172 7.93 14.85 29.49
CA TYR A 172 8.89 15.78 28.85
C TYR A 172 10.35 15.47 29.15
N ASP A 173 10.60 14.50 30.03
CA ASP A 173 11.93 14.08 30.43
C ASP A 173 12.28 12.75 29.75
N GLU A 174 13.51 12.63 29.25
CA GLU A 174 13.99 11.42 28.57
C GLU A 174 14.21 10.22 29.50
N ASP A 175 14.26 10.45 30.83
CA ASP A 175 14.45 9.39 31.81
C ASP A 175 13.21 8.48 31.92
N PRO A 176 13.32 7.19 31.61
CA PRO A 176 12.21 6.25 31.75
C PRO A 176 11.58 6.19 33.15
N ALA A 177 12.36 6.55 34.20
CA ALA A 177 11.86 6.56 35.57
C ALA A 177 10.93 7.76 35.87
N LYS A 178 10.94 8.78 35.03
CA LYS A 178 10.10 9.99 35.16
C LYS A 178 8.85 9.95 34.28
N GLN A 179 8.56 8.82 33.67
CA GLN A 179 7.33 8.64 32.90
C GLN A 179 6.11 8.70 33.80
N VAL A 180 5.09 9.43 33.36
CA VAL A 180 3.81 9.60 34.07
C VAL A 180 2.73 8.83 33.33
N GLU A 181 1.81 8.20 34.07
CA GLU A 181 0.67 7.50 33.50
C GLU A 181 -0.25 8.49 32.74
N GLY A 182 -0.70 8.10 31.54
CA GLY A 182 -1.48 8.91 30.64
C GLY A 182 -0.68 9.53 29.49
N MET A 183 -1.39 10.16 28.56
CA MET A 183 -0.82 10.83 27.38
C MET A 183 -0.92 12.37 27.48
N ASP A 184 -1.06 12.89 28.69
CA ASP A 184 -1.25 14.33 28.92
C ASP A 184 -0.10 15.17 28.36
N ALA A 185 1.15 14.70 28.44
CA ALA A 185 2.28 15.41 27.87
C ALA A 185 2.16 15.56 26.34
N VAL A 186 1.70 14.52 25.64
CA VAL A 186 1.48 14.58 24.19
C VAL A 186 0.31 15.50 23.86
N LEU A 187 -0.84 15.31 24.54
CA LEU A 187 -2.07 16.10 24.29
C LEU A 187 -1.86 17.57 24.57
N GLN A 188 -1.18 17.91 25.67
CA GLN A 188 -0.86 19.29 26.01
C GLN A 188 0.09 19.93 24.98
N THR A 189 1.11 19.20 24.55
CA THR A 189 2.05 19.69 23.51
C THR A 189 1.32 19.97 22.19
N ILE A 190 0.35 19.15 21.80
CA ILE A 190 -0.48 19.39 20.61
C ILE A 190 -1.22 20.73 20.75
N ILE A 191 -1.80 21.03 21.91
CA ILE A 191 -2.54 22.28 22.15
C ILE A 191 -1.61 23.49 22.11
N ASP A 192 -0.44 23.37 22.73
CA ASP A 192 0.52 24.48 22.90
C ASP A 192 1.26 24.81 21.61
N GLU A 193 1.63 23.80 20.82
CA GLU A 193 2.53 23.96 19.68
C GLU A 193 1.83 24.01 18.32
N ILE A 194 0.71 23.28 18.15
CA ILE A 194 0.01 23.27 16.87
C ILE A 194 -0.92 24.48 16.78
N PRO A 195 -0.81 25.30 15.71
CA PRO A 195 -1.70 26.44 15.54
C PRO A 195 -3.17 25.98 15.39
N ALA A 196 -4.09 26.79 15.91
CA ALA A 196 -5.50 26.60 15.61
C ALA A 196 -5.76 26.86 14.12
N PRO A 197 -6.63 26.06 13.46
CA PRO A 197 -7.03 26.35 12.09
C PRO A 197 -7.77 27.71 12.02
N ASN A 198 -7.88 28.23 10.79
CA ASN A 198 -8.70 29.43 10.59
C ASN A 198 -10.14 29.17 11.05
N MET A 199 -10.63 30.00 11.98
CA MET A 199 -11.97 29.89 12.58
C MET A 199 -12.95 30.92 12.03
N ASP A 200 -12.71 31.47 10.85
CA ASP A 200 -13.60 32.45 10.20
C ASP A 200 -14.91 31.79 9.75
N LYS A 201 -15.94 31.95 10.56
CA LYS A 201 -17.29 31.39 10.36
C LYS A 201 -18.21 32.28 9.52
N ASP A 202 -17.88 33.56 9.39
CA ASP A 202 -18.74 34.58 8.80
C ASP A 202 -18.48 34.77 7.30
N SER A 203 -17.32 34.37 6.82
CA SER A 203 -16.98 34.41 5.40
C SER A 203 -17.73 33.36 4.59
N PRO A 204 -17.84 33.53 3.27
CA PRO A 204 -18.45 32.53 2.38
C PRO A 204 -17.78 31.15 2.52
N LEU A 205 -18.60 30.09 2.49
CA LEU A 205 -18.13 28.70 2.64
C LEU A 205 -17.04 28.34 1.63
N GLN A 206 -16.00 27.70 2.14
CA GLN A 206 -14.92 27.10 1.34
C GLN A 206 -14.46 25.82 2.01
N LEU A 207 -14.78 24.66 1.39
CA LEU A 207 -14.41 23.33 1.82
C LEU A 207 -13.77 22.57 0.67
N GLN A 208 -12.53 22.15 0.81
CA GLN A 208 -11.85 21.32 -0.20
C GLN A 208 -12.00 19.85 0.14
N VAL A 209 -12.43 19.07 -0.85
CA VAL A 209 -12.53 17.61 -0.73
C VAL A 209 -11.15 17.00 -0.88
N ALA A 210 -10.65 16.36 0.15
CA ALA A 210 -9.34 15.72 0.19
C ALA A 210 -9.42 14.18 0.13
N LEU A 211 -10.44 13.58 0.71
CA LEU A 211 -10.66 12.14 0.72
C LEU A 211 -12.07 11.82 0.23
N LEU A 212 -12.24 10.62 -0.30
CA LEU A 212 -13.55 10.08 -0.68
C LEU A 212 -13.90 8.86 0.15
N ASP A 213 -15.19 8.71 0.39
CA ASP A 213 -15.79 7.48 0.85
C ASP A 213 -17.05 7.18 0.02
N TYR A 214 -17.58 5.99 0.14
CA TYR A 214 -18.75 5.56 -0.61
C TYR A 214 -19.70 4.78 0.29
N ASN A 215 -20.99 5.08 0.16
CA ASN A 215 -22.05 4.36 0.81
C ASN A 215 -23.15 4.08 -0.21
N ASP A 216 -23.67 2.84 -0.23
CA ASP A 216 -24.67 2.40 -1.22
C ASP A 216 -25.99 3.20 -1.17
N PHE A 217 -26.28 3.88 -0.04
CA PHE A 217 -27.51 4.66 0.16
C PHE A 217 -27.39 6.13 -0.25
N VAL A 218 -26.23 6.74 -0.03
CA VAL A 218 -26.02 8.18 -0.27
C VAL A 218 -25.02 8.46 -1.38
N GLY A 219 -24.40 7.42 -1.97
CA GLY A 219 -23.40 7.54 -3.02
C GLY A 219 -22.04 7.97 -2.46
N ARG A 220 -21.28 8.74 -3.27
CA ARG A 220 -20.01 9.32 -2.87
C ARG A 220 -20.16 10.31 -1.75
N ILE A 221 -19.18 10.29 -0.85
CA ILE A 221 -19.08 11.19 0.31
C ILE A 221 -17.71 11.87 0.21
N GLY A 222 -17.71 13.19 0.10
CA GLY A 222 -16.50 13.99 0.13
C GLY A 222 -16.10 14.32 1.56
N ILE A 223 -14.84 14.03 1.94
CA ILE A 223 -14.30 14.36 3.26
C ILE A 223 -13.25 15.45 3.09
N GLY A 224 -13.35 16.49 3.92
CA GLY A 224 -12.41 17.61 3.83
C GLY A 224 -12.48 18.54 5.03
N THR A 225 -11.58 19.51 5.06
CA THR A 225 -11.53 20.54 6.08
C THR A 225 -12.24 21.80 5.59
N ILE A 226 -13.11 22.37 6.42
CA ILE A 226 -13.72 23.67 6.17
C ILE A 226 -12.65 24.74 6.41
N LYS A 227 -12.19 25.39 5.34
CA LYS A 227 -11.16 26.45 5.46
C LYS A 227 -11.74 27.77 5.93
N ARG A 228 -12.99 28.06 5.61
CA ARG A 228 -13.77 29.22 6.11
C ARG A 228 -15.26 28.98 5.93
N GLY A 229 -16.06 29.75 6.64
CA GLY A 229 -17.51 29.73 6.55
C GLY A 229 -18.18 28.64 7.37
N THR A 230 -19.43 28.40 7.07
CA THR A 230 -20.31 27.42 7.75
C THR A 230 -21.07 26.62 6.71
N ILE A 231 -21.28 25.33 6.95
CA ILE A 231 -22.10 24.43 6.13
C ILE A 231 -23.17 23.77 6.98
N LYS A 232 -24.39 23.66 6.46
CA LYS A 232 -25.55 23.03 7.13
C LYS A 232 -26.20 21.99 6.25
N VAL A 233 -26.86 21.04 6.88
CA VAL A 233 -27.73 20.09 6.17
C VAL A 233 -28.85 20.89 5.48
N ASN A 234 -29.15 20.48 4.24
CA ASN A 234 -30.11 21.17 3.34
C ASN A 234 -29.63 22.47 2.68
N ASP A 235 -28.40 22.94 2.95
CA ASP A 235 -27.85 24.07 2.22
C ASP A 235 -27.72 23.77 0.73
N ASN A 236 -27.99 24.79 -0.09
CA ASN A 236 -27.62 24.76 -1.51
C ASN A 236 -26.21 25.33 -1.64
N VAL A 237 -25.31 24.50 -2.14
CA VAL A 237 -23.89 24.82 -2.30
C VAL A 237 -23.47 24.59 -3.74
N THR A 238 -22.34 25.18 -4.13
CA THR A 238 -21.77 25.04 -5.46
C THR A 238 -20.43 24.36 -5.36
N VAL A 239 -20.23 23.26 -6.10
CA VAL A 239 -18.90 22.66 -6.25
C VAL A 239 -18.20 23.27 -7.47
N SER A 240 -16.95 23.67 -7.28
CA SER A 240 -16.01 24.00 -8.37
C SER A 240 -15.26 22.73 -8.74
N ARG A 241 -15.42 22.31 -9.99
CA ARG A 241 -14.83 21.10 -10.55
C ARG A 241 -13.36 21.32 -10.94
N LEU A 242 -12.65 20.22 -11.16
CA LEU A 242 -11.25 20.23 -11.61
C LEU A 242 -11.06 20.90 -12.99
N ASP A 243 -12.07 20.83 -13.87
CA ASP A 243 -12.08 21.47 -15.18
C ASP A 243 -12.52 22.94 -15.16
N GLY A 244 -12.78 23.51 -13.98
CA GLY A 244 -13.28 24.86 -13.77
C GLY A 244 -14.79 25.02 -13.97
N SER A 245 -15.51 23.97 -14.33
CA SER A 245 -16.98 24.00 -14.36
C SER A 245 -17.56 24.02 -12.93
N THR A 246 -18.82 24.39 -12.80
CA THR A 246 -19.50 24.47 -11.52
C THR A 246 -20.80 23.67 -11.53
N THR A 247 -21.12 23.03 -10.42
CA THR A 247 -22.35 22.29 -10.24
C THR A 247 -23.00 22.64 -8.90
N ASN A 248 -24.28 22.99 -8.93
CA ASN A 248 -25.03 23.23 -7.70
C ASN A 248 -25.62 21.93 -7.18
N PHE A 249 -25.56 21.74 -5.87
CA PHE A 249 -26.21 20.60 -5.22
C PHE A 249 -26.72 20.98 -3.83
N ARG A 250 -27.57 20.13 -3.29
CA ARG A 250 -28.08 20.24 -1.94
C ARG A 250 -27.35 19.27 -1.02
N VAL A 251 -26.88 19.75 0.12
CA VAL A 251 -26.27 18.91 1.16
C VAL A 251 -27.34 17.98 1.75
N LEU A 252 -27.28 16.70 1.44
CA LEU A 252 -28.26 15.72 1.93
C LEU A 252 -27.94 15.27 3.34
N LYS A 253 -26.67 15.01 3.62
CA LYS A 253 -26.18 14.62 4.94
C LYS A 253 -24.82 15.26 5.19
N LEU A 254 -24.62 15.62 6.45
CA LEU A 254 -23.36 16.14 6.96
C LEU A 254 -22.94 15.27 8.15
N PHE A 255 -21.68 14.86 8.16
CA PHE A 255 -21.14 14.03 9.22
C PHE A 255 -19.92 14.70 9.85
N GLY A 256 -19.85 14.65 11.18
CA GLY A 256 -18.66 14.93 11.96
C GLY A 256 -18.04 13.66 12.49
N PHE A 257 -16.88 13.78 13.14
CA PHE A 257 -16.14 12.67 13.72
C PHE A 257 -16.12 12.82 15.25
N GLN A 258 -16.37 11.72 15.97
CA GLN A 258 -16.24 11.64 17.43
C GLN A 258 -15.73 10.24 17.82
N GLY A 259 -14.56 10.16 18.42
CA GLY A 259 -13.85 8.91 18.55
C GLY A 259 -13.66 8.26 17.17
N LEU A 260 -13.94 6.98 17.07
CA LEU A 260 -13.87 6.22 15.83
C LEU A 260 -15.17 6.25 15.00
N LYS A 261 -16.19 6.94 15.50
CA LYS A 261 -17.53 6.94 14.88
C LYS A 261 -17.75 8.20 14.06
N ARG A 262 -18.42 8.03 12.93
CA ARG A 262 -18.98 9.12 12.13
C ARG A 262 -20.41 9.37 12.59
N LEU A 263 -20.70 10.61 13.01
CA LEU A 263 -22.01 11.02 13.51
C LEU A 263 -22.65 12.02 12.56
N GLU A 264 -23.96 11.89 12.32
CA GLU A 264 -24.72 12.90 11.60
C GLU A 264 -24.78 14.18 12.46
N ILE A 265 -24.48 15.33 11.84
CA ILE A 265 -24.52 16.65 12.45
C ILE A 265 -25.35 17.58 11.59
N GLU A 266 -25.95 18.62 12.20
CA GLU A 266 -26.77 19.57 11.47
C GLU A 266 -25.97 20.70 10.82
N GLU A 267 -24.88 21.12 11.48
CA GLU A 267 -24.00 22.17 10.98
C GLU A 267 -22.54 21.95 11.39
N ALA A 268 -21.62 22.54 10.62
CA ALA A 268 -20.19 22.56 10.89
C ALA A 268 -19.57 23.89 10.43
N HIS A 269 -18.42 24.23 11.01
CA HIS A 269 -17.79 25.54 10.85
C HIS A 269 -16.34 25.42 10.39
N ALA A 270 -15.78 26.56 10.01
CA ALA A 270 -14.35 26.70 9.71
C ALA A 270 -13.48 26.01 10.77
N GLY A 271 -12.48 25.26 10.33
CA GLY A 271 -11.59 24.44 11.16
C GLY A 271 -12.07 23.00 11.37
N ASP A 272 -13.35 22.68 11.15
CA ASP A 272 -13.84 21.30 11.28
C ASP A 272 -13.47 20.43 10.08
N ILE A 273 -13.20 19.16 10.37
CA ILE A 273 -13.11 18.09 9.35
C ILE A 273 -14.48 17.42 9.28
N VAL A 274 -15.07 17.40 8.10
CA VAL A 274 -16.43 16.90 7.87
C VAL A 274 -16.52 15.98 6.66
N ALA A 275 -17.58 15.17 6.64
CA ALA A 275 -17.93 14.36 5.49
C ALA A 275 -19.28 14.83 4.93
N VAL A 276 -19.34 15.16 3.64
CA VAL A 276 -20.49 15.75 2.96
C VAL A 276 -21.04 14.79 1.93
N ALA A 277 -22.33 14.51 1.97
CA ALA A 277 -23.06 13.72 0.98
C ALA A 277 -24.16 14.55 0.31
N GLY A 278 -24.39 14.32 -0.97
CA GLY A 278 -25.40 15.03 -1.76
C GLY A 278 -25.07 15.11 -3.24
N LEU A 279 -23.83 14.87 -3.61
CA LEU A 279 -23.35 14.85 -4.99
C LEU A 279 -22.64 13.53 -5.28
N THR A 280 -23.20 12.73 -6.18
CA THR A 280 -22.75 11.35 -6.44
C THR A 280 -21.45 11.26 -7.22
N ASP A 281 -21.02 12.34 -7.86
CA ASP A 281 -19.85 12.42 -8.74
C ASP A 281 -18.77 13.40 -8.21
N ILE A 282 -18.82 13.75 -6.92
CA ILE A 282 -17.81 14.60 -6.27
C ILE A 282 -16.43 13.93 -6.31
N ASN A 283 -15.38 14.72 -6.55
CA ASN A 283 -14.01 14.23 -6.66
C ASN A 283 -13.06 14.92 -5.67
N VAL A 284 -11.91 14.30 -5.48
CA VAL A 284 -10.81 14.89 -4.69
C VAL A 284 -10.27 16.12 -5.41
N GLY A 285 -9.90 17.15 -4.64
CA GLY A 285 -9.39 18.43 -5.12
C GLY A 285 -10.48 19.44 -5.48
N GLU A 286 -11.75 19.00 -5.61
CA GLU A 286 -12.87 19.91 -5.82
C GLU A 286 -13.15 20.73 -4.56
N THR A 287 -13.62 21.97 -4.78
CA THR A 287 -13.96 22.87 -3.67
C THR A 287 -15.47 23.11 -3.61
N ILE A 288 -16.06 22.82 -2.45
CA ILE A 288 -17.45 23.14 -2.15
C ILE A 288 -17.48 24.59 -1.62
N CYS A 289 -18.25 25.44 -2.30
CA CYS A 289 -18.36 26.85 -2.02
C CYS A 289 -19.81 27.23 -1.70
N GLN A 290 -19.99 28.38 -1.08
CA GLN A 290 -21.32 29.00 -0.95
C GLN A 290 -21.87 29.36 -2.32
N SER A 291 -23.16 29.05 -2.56
CA SER A 291 -23.81 29.44 -3.82
C SER A 291 -23.75 30.94 -4.05
N GLY A 292 -23.28 31.35 -5.23
CA GLY A 292 -23.09 32.77 -5.58
C GLY A 292 -21.71 33.36 -5.21
N HIS A 293 -20.89 32.62 -4.45
CA HIS A 293 -19.50 32.99 -4.12
C HIS A 293 -18.58 31.79 -4.36
N VAL A 294 -18.24 31.53 -5.63
CA VAL A 294 -17.38 30.40 -6.02
C VAL A 294 -15.92 30.87 -6.03
N GLU A 295 -15.18 30.45 -5.04
CA GLU A 295 -13.76 30.71 -4.88
C GLU A 295 -13.02 29.38 -4.64
N PRO A 296 -12.57 28.68 -5.71
CA PRO A 296 -11.89 27.40 -5.56
C PRO A 296 -10.54 27.56 -4.89
N LEU A 297 -10.19 26.58 -4.06
CA LEU A 297 -8.83 26.42 -3.54
C LEU A 297 -7.89 25.88 -4.63
N PRO A 298 -6.57 26.05 -4.47
CA PRO A 298 -5.60 25.44 -5.38
C PRO A 298 -5.84 23.94 -5.51
N LEU A 299 -5.76 23.44 -6.75
CA LEU A 299 -6.00 22.03 -7.02
C LEU A 299 -4.97 21.14 -6.31
N ILE A 300 -5.46 20.11 -5.65
CA ILE A 300 -4.60 19.04 -5.15
C ILE A 300 -4.16 18.22 -6.35
N ARG A 301 -2.86 18.14 -6.59
CA ARG A 301 -2.32 17.28 -7.65
C ARG A 301 -2.51 15.82 -7.24
N LEU A 302 -3.09 15.04 -8.14
CA LEU A 302 -3.21 13.60 -7.97
C LEU A 302 -2.08 12.96 -8.77
N ASP A 303 -1.26 12.16 -8.10
CA ASP A 303 -0.27 11.35 -8.81
C ASP A 303 -0.99 10.35 -9.71
N GLU A 304 -0.52 10.23 -10.92
CA GLU A 304 -1.06 9.27 -11.87
C GLU A 304 -0.57 7.85 -11.56
N PRO A 305 -1.37 6.82 -11.93
CA PRO A 305 -0.92 5.43 -11.81
C PRO A 305 0.35 5.20 -12.62
N THR A 306 1.26 4.40 -12.08
CA THR A 306 2.53 4.00 -12.73
C THR A 306 2.54 2.55 -13.17
N LEU A 307 1.71 1.71 -12.57
CA LEU A 307 1.57 0.29 -12.86
C LEU A 307 0.18 -0.07 -13.34
N GLN A 308 0.09 -1.11 -14.14
CA GLN A 308 -1.17 -1.69 -14.60
C GLN A 308 -1.12 -3.21 -14.64
N MET A 309 -2.27 -3.85 -14.46
CA MET A 309 -2.47 -5.29 -14.59
C MET A 309 -3.77 -5.56 -15.33
N THR A 310 -3.86 -6.71 -16.00
CA THR A 310 -5.12 -7.20 -16.53
C THR A 310 -5.81 -8.06 -15.48
N PHE A 311 -7.07 -7.74 -15.15
CA PHE A 311 -7.98 -8.54 -14.36
C PHE A 311 -8.98 -9.19 -15.30
N GLY A 312 -9.26 -10.47 -15.13
CA GLY A 312 -10.20 -11.20 -15.97
C GLY A 312 -11.03 -12.21 -15.19
N THR A 313 -12.11 -12.69 -15.82
CA THR A 313 -12.83 -13.85 -15.30
C THR A 313 -11.92 -15.07 -15.36
N ASN A 314 -11.95 -15.93 -14.32
CA ASN A 314 -11.16 -17.15 -14.32
C ASN A 314 -11.57 -18.10 -15.44
N SER A 315 -10.69 -18.27 -16.42
CA SER A 315 -10.90 -19.14 -17.58
C SER A 315 -10.25 -20.53 -17.43
N SER A 316 -9.77 -20.88 -16.23
CA SER A 316 -9.14 -22.17 -15.96
C SER A 316 -10.17 -23.31 -15.91
N PRO A 317 -9.74 -24.59 -16.09
CA PRO A 317 -10.60 -25.75 -15.90
C PRO A 317 -11.19 -25.92 -14.49
N PHE A 318 -10.66 -25.17 -13.51
CA PHE A 318 -11.12 -25.17 -12.13
C PHE A 318 -12.02 -23.98 -11.78
N SER A 319 -12.39 -23.17 -12.77
CA SER A 319 -13.31 -22.05 -12.58
C SER A 319 -14.62 -22.50 -11.90
N GLY A 320 -14.99 -21.79 -10.82
CA GLY A 320 -16.21 -22.06 -10.05
C GLY A 320 -16.10 -23.19 -9.02
N LYS A 321 -14.93 -23.83 -8.85
CA LYS A 321 -14.76 -24.83 -7.79
C LYS A 321 -14.69 -24.23 -6.39
N ASP A 322 -14.02 -23.10 -6.25
CA ASP A 322 -13.70 -22.50 -4.96
C ASP A 322 -14.51 -21.21 -4.69
N GLY A 323 -14.69 -20.36 -5.72
CA GLY A 323 -15.36 -19.06 -5.60
C GLY A 323 -16.81 -19.08 -6.08
N LYS A 324 -17.64 -18.19 -5.49
CA LYS A 324 -19.04 -17.99 -5.89
C LYS A 324 -19.24 -16.73 -6.74
N LEU A 325 -18.31 -15.78 -6.67
CA LEU A 325 -18.36 -14.49 -7.34
C LEU A 325 -17.37 -14.49 -8.51
N LEU A 326 -17.76 -15.09 -9.64
CA LEU A 326 -16.86 -15.34 -10.78
C LEU A 326 -17.36 -14.73 -12.11
N THR A 327 -18.58 -14.13 -12.12
CA THR A 327 -19.12 -13.56 -13.36
C THR A 327 -18.51 -12.19 -13.68
N ALA A 328 -18.30 -11.91 -14.96
CA ALA A 328 -17.78 -10.64 -15.45
C ALA A 328 -18.51 -9.43 -14.84
N ARG A 329 -19.83 -9.48 -14.79
CA ARG A 329 -20.65 -8.40 -14.22
C ARG A 329 -20.31 -8.13 -12.73
N LYS A 330 -20.16 -9.18 -11.91
CA LYS A 330 -19.85 -9.00 -10.48
C LYS A 330 -18.43 -8.47 -10.25
N ILE A 331 -17.47 -8.94 -11.05
CA ILE A 331 -16.10 -8.43 -11.00
C ILE A 331 -16.09 -6.95 -11.41
N GLU A 332 -16.78 -6.59 -12.51
CA GLU A 332 -16.91 -5.22 -12.98
C GLU A 332 -17.53 -4.30 -11.91
N GLU A 333 -18.68 -4.68 -11.36
CA GLU A 333 -19.36 -3.94 -10.30
C GLU A 333 -18.45 -3.72 -9.08
N ARG A 334 -17.65 -4.73 -8.71
CA ARG A 334 -16.69 -4.63 -7.59
C ARG A 334 -15.51 -3.72 -7.89
N LEU A 335 -14.92 -3.82 -9.08
CA LEU A 335 -13.82 -2.96 -9.51
C LEU A 335 -14.27 -1.49 -9.61
N PHE A 336 -15.43 -1.23 -10.21
CA PHE A 336 -15.97 0.13 -10.28
C PHE A 336 -16.40 0.68 -8.92
N ARG A 337 -16.84 -0.16 -7.98
CA ARG A 337 -17.08 0.28 -6.60
C ARG A 337 -15.79 0.77 -5.94
N GLU A 338 -14.66 0.11 -6.17
CA GLU A 338 -13.39 0.56 -5.63
C GLU A 338 -12.99 1.94 -6.17
N THR A 339 -13.19 2.21 -7.45
CA THR A 339 -12.90 3.55 -8.02
C THR A 339 -13.77 4.68 -7.46
N GLN A 340 -14.85 4.37 -6.73
CA GLN A 340 -15.64 5.39 -6.05
C GLN A 340 -14.97 5.89 -4.76
N ARG A 341 -14.07 5.08 -4.17
CA ARG A 341 -13.33 5.40 -2.94
C ARG A 341 -11.90 5.78 -3.23
N ASP A 342 -11.27 5.06 -4.14
CA ASP A 342 -9.87 5.22 -4.47
C ASP A 342 -9.68 5.94 -5.81
N VAL A 343 -9.30 7.20 -5.74
CA VAL A 343 -9.05 8.05 -6.92
C VAL A 343 -7.74 7.71 -7.65
N ALA A 344 -6.84 6.95 -7.02
CA ALA A 344 -5.60 6.50 -7.62
C ALA A 344 -5.78 5.26 -8.49
N LEU A 345 -6.93 4.58 -8.37
CA LEU A 345 -7.26 3.40 -9.14
C LEU A 345 -8.01 3.79 -10.42
N ARG A 346 -7.53 3.31 -11.57
CA ARG A 346 -8.24 3.43 -12.84
C ARG A 346 -8.62 2.04 -13.34
N VAL A 347 -9.84 1.88 -13.83
CA VAL A 347 -10.36 0.62 -14.35
C VAL A 347 -10.92 0.87 -15.74
N GLU A 348 -10.37 0.20 -16.74
CA GLU A 348 -10.78 0.30 -18.13
C GLU A 348 -11.11 -1.08 -18.68
N ARG A 349 -12.29 -1.22 -19.28
CA ARG A 349 -12.69 -2.48 -19.90
C ARG A 349 -11.94 -2.71 -21.21
N ILE A 350 -11.40 -3.91 -21.40
CA ILE A 350 -10.81 -4.30 -22.67
C ILE A 350 -11.93 -4.66 -23.65
N PRO A 351 -12.05 -3.98 -24.81
CA PRO A 351 -13.12 -4.22 -25.78
C PRO A 351 -13.19 -5.69 -26.21
N ASN A 352 -14.40 -6.23 -26.31
CA ASN A 352 -14.71 -7.60 -26.75
C ASN A 352 -14.12 -8.72 -25.87
N THR A 353 -13.78 -8.41 -24.61
CA THR A 353 -13.29 -9.40 -23.64
C THR A 353 -14.05 -9.30 -22.31
N GLU A 354 -13.87 -10.30 -21.46
CA GLU A 354 -14.31 -10.26 -20.05
C GLU A 354 -13.15 -9.91 -19.12
N SER A 355 -12.40 -8.88 -19.52
CA SER A 355 -11.19 -8.45 -18.80
C SER A 355 -11.10 -6.92 -18.73
N TRP A 356 -10.39 -6.45 -17.72
CA TRP A 356 -10.19 -5.03 -17.42
C TRP A 356 -8.71 -4.73 -17.21
N ILE A 357 -8.26 -3.58 -17.70
CA ILE A 357 -6.98 -3.00 -17.29
C ILE A 357 -7.24 -2.25 -15.99
N VAL A 358 -6.55 -2.65 -14.95
CA VAL A 358 -6.59 -2.03 -13.63
C VAL A 358 -5.24 -1.38 -13.40
N SER A 359 -5.24 -0.06 -13.27
CA SER A 359 -4.03 0.75 -13.08
C SER A 359 -3.99 1.30 -11.67
N GLY A 360 -2.83 1.21 -11.02
CA GLY A 360 -2.60 1.67 -9.65
C GLY A 360 -1.19 2.26 -9.49
N ARG A 361 -0.89 2.74 -8.29
CA ARG A 361 0.39 3.41 -8.01
C ARG A 361 1.56 2.46 -7.83
N GLY A 362 1.30 1.26 -7.30
CA GLY A 362 2.35 0.30 -6.99
C GLY A 362 1.83 -1.13 -6.88
N GLU A 363 2.76 -2.08 -6.71
CA GLU A 363 2.44 -3.51 -6.57
C GLU A 363 1.61 -3.80 -5.31
N LEU A 364 1.96 -3.16 -4.20
CA LEU A 364 1.24 -3.35 -2.93
C LEU A 364 -0.21 -2.87 -3.05
N HIS A 365 -0.44 -1.73 -3.70
CA HIS A 365 -1.78 -1.20 -3.93
C HIS A 365 -2.67 -2.20 -4.69
N LEU A 366 -2.17 -2.74 -5.83
CA LEU A 366 -2.91 -3.72 -6.63
C LEU A 366 -3.07 -5.07 -5.92
N SER A 367 -2.06 -5.52 -5.16
CA SER A 367 -2.13 -6.78 -4.41
C SER A 367 -3.14 -6.72 -3.27
N ILE A 368 -3.31 -5.57 -2.63
CA ILE A 368 -4.34 -5.34 -1.60
C ILE A 368 -5.74 -5.42 -2.21
N LEU A 369 -5.95 -4.82 -3.39
CA LEU A 369 -7.23 -4.94 -4.10
C LEU A 369 -7.57 -6.41 -4.40
N ILE A 370 -6.61 -7.16 -4.92
CA ILE A 370 -6.77 -8.59 -5.21
C ILE A 370 -7.11 -9.36 -3.94
N GLU A 371 -6.39 -9.11 -2.85
CA GLU A 371 -6.60 -9.80 -1.58
C GLU A 371 -7.97 -9.48 -0.95
N ASN A 372 -8.42 -8.22 -1.04
CA ASN A 372 -9.76 -7.83 -0.62
C ASN A 372 -10.84 -8.60 -1.43
N MET A 373 -10.71 -8.60 -2.76
CA MET A 373 -11.64 -9.34 -3.62
C MET A 373 -11.65 -10.84 -3.30
N ARG A 374 -10.47 -11.43 -3.08
CA ARG A 374 -10.33 -12.84 -2.70
C ARG A 374 -11.09 -13.15 -1.39
N ARG A 375 -10.92 -12.32 -0.35
CA ARG A 375 -11.60 -12.49 0.95
C ARG A 375 -13.11 -12.27 0.87
N GLU A 376 -13.56 -11.44 -0.04
CA GLU A 376 -14.98 -11.26 -0.35
C GLU A 376 -15.59 -12.46 -1.10
N GLY A 377 -14.78 -13.44 -1.51
CA GLY A 377 -15.22 -14.67 -2.19
C GLY A 377 -15.20 -14.60 -3.70
N PHE A 378 -14.51 -13.63 -4.28
CA PHE A 378 -14.30 -13.54 -5.73
C PHE A 378 -13.29 -14.57 -6.21
N GLU A 379 -13.52 -15.02 -7.45
CA GLU A 379 -12.61 -15.84 -8.23
C GLU A 379 -12.31 -15.12 -9.55
N LEU A 380 -11.02 -14.89 -9.83
CA LEU A 380 -10.56 -14.12 -10.98
C LEU A 380 -9.17 -14.57 -11.42
N GLU A 381 -8.72 -14.10 -12.58
CA GLU A 381 -7.36 -14.26 -13.03
C GLU A 381 -6.69 -12.90 -13.24
N VAL A 382 -5.39 -12.82 -13.00
CA VAL A 382 -4.62 -11.59 -13.15
C VAL A 382 -3.33 -11.83 -13.92
N SER A 383 -2.89 -10.82 -14.68
CA SER A 383 -1.62 -10.82 -15.40
C SER A 383 -0.47 -10.34 -14.52
N LYS A 384 0.77 -10.48 -15.02
CA LYS A 384 1.93 -9.82 -14.44
C LYS A 384 1.73 -8.29 -14.41
N PRO A 385 2.14 -7.61 -13.31
CA PRO A 385 2.21 -6.16 -13.28
C PRO A 385 3.13 -5.62 -14.38
N GLN A 386 2.72 -4.53 -15.02
CA GLN A 386 3.48 -3.85 -16.06
C GLN A 386 3.52 -2.35 -15.77
N VAL A 387 4.64 -1.69 -16.07
CA VAL A 387 4.74 -0.23 -16.00
C VAL A 387 3.93 0.41 -17.12
N ILE A 388 3.32 1.56 -16.82
CA ILE A 388 2.58 2.34 -17.81
C ILE A 388 3.58 3.16 -18.63
N ILE A 389 3.67 2.86 -19.93
CA ILE A 389 4.51 3.60 -20.87
C ILE A 389 3.69 4.76 -21.46
N LYS A 390 4.25 5.96 -21.40
CA LYS A 390 3.65 7.18 -21.99
C LYS A 390 4.47 7.65 -23.18
N GLU A 391 3.81 8.27 -24.14
CA GLU A 391 4.47 8.98 -25.21
C GLU A 391 4.56 10.47 -24.84
N ILE A 392 5.77 10.97 -24.64
CA ILE A 392 6.05 12.37 -24.29
C ILE A 392 6.93 12.93 -25.40
N ASP A 393 6.45 13.97 -26.08
CA ASP A 393 7.13 14.61 -27.20
C ASP A 393 7.55 13.62 -28.32
N GLY A 394 6.72 12.59 -28.58
CA GLY A 394 6.97 11.55 -29.59
C GLY A 394 7.97 10.47 -29.15
N VAL A 395 8.41 10.48 -27.88
CA VAL A 395 9.32 9.47 -27.31
C VAL A 395 8.57 8.61 -26.30
N LYS A 396 8.73 7.29 -26.38
CA LYS A 396 8.21 6.37 -25.38
C LYS A 396 9.01 6.52 -24.08
N CYS A 397 8.32 6.87 -23.00
CA CYS A 397 8.89 7.09 -21.68
C CYS A 397 8.30 6.12 -20.66
N GLU A 398 9.13 5.70 -19.72
CA GLU A 398 8.77 4.86 -18.58
C GLU A 398 8.98 5.61 -17.26
N PRO A 399 8.24 5.24 -16.19
CA PRO A 399 8.40 5.87 -14.88
C PRO A 399 9.73 5.46 -14.24
N TYR A 400 10.37 6.42 -13.57
CA TYR A 400 11.57 6.25 -12.75
C TYR A 400 11.27 6.60 -11.30
N GLU A 401 11.99 5.96 -10.40
CA GLU A 401 11.82 6.10 -8.97
C GLU A 401 13.14 6.48 -8.27
N ASP A 402 13.03 7.30 -7.24
CA ASP A 402 14.08 7.48 -6.24
C ASP A 402 14.00 6.31 -5.26
N LEU A 403 15.07 5.54 -5.18
CA LEU A 403 15.19 4.33 -4.38
C LEU A 403 16.20 4.56 -3.26
N THR A 404 15.80 4.35 -2.01
CA THR A 404 16.67 4.36 -0.84
C THR A 404 16.73 2.97 -0.22
N ILE A 405 17.93 2.48 0.01
CA ILE A 405 18.19 1.16 0.57
C ILE A 405 19.12 1.29 1.76
N ASP A 406 18.70 0.77 2.92
CA ASP A 406 19.51 0.65 4.11
C ASP A 406 19.88 -0.81 4.32
N VAL A 407 21.16 -1.13 4.28
CA VAL A 407 21.64 -2.51 4.43
C VAL A 407 22.88 -2.59 5.30
N PRO A 408 23.05 -3.69 6.08
CA PRO A 408 24.32 -4.00 6.72
C PRO A 408 25.45 -4.03 5.70
N ASN A 409 26.64 -3.56 6.11
CA ASN A 409 27.78 -3.38 5.23
C ASN A 409 28.18 -4.67 4.45
N GLU A 410 27.90 -5.85 5.01
CA GLU A 410 28.20 -7.13 4.38
C GLU A 410 27.40 -7.39 3.10
N PHE A 411 26.20 -6.77 2.92
CA PHE A 411 25.33 -7.00 1.76
C PHE A 411 25.46 -5.92 0.67
N VAL A 412 26.22 -4.85 0.89
CA VAL A 412 26.33 -3.71 -0.03
C VAL A 412 26.75 -4.15 -1.43
N GLY A 413 27.76 -5.03 -1.56
CA GLY A 413 28.28 -5.48 -2.84
C GLY A 413 27.24 -6.24 -3.67
N ASP A 414 26.48 -7.13 -3.03
CA ASP A 414 25.43 -7.92 -3.70
C ASP A 414 24.27 -7.03 -4.14
N ILE A 415 23.88 -6.06 -3.30
CA ILE A 415 22.83 -5.10 -3.62
C ILE A 415 23.24 -4.20 -4.78
N MET A 416 24.45 -3.64 -4.76
CA MET A 416 24.96 -2.80 -5.85
C MET A 416 24.98 -3.55 -7.18
N THR A 417 25.39 -4.82 -7.16
CA THR A 417 25.41 -5.69 -8.35
C THR A 417 24.00 -5.95 -8.88
N THR A 418 23.05 -6.30 -7.99
CA THR A 418 21.69 -6.65 -8.39
C THR A 418 20.90 -5.43 -8.89
N ILE A 419 21.07 -4.26 -8.26
CA ILE A 419 20.45 -3.01 -8.70
C ILE A 419 21.06 -2.49 -10.00
N GLY A 420 22.39 -2.61 -10.16
CA GLY A 420 23.07 -2.25 -11.41
C GLY A 420 22.56 -3.06 -12.61
N ASN A 421 22.34 -4.37 -12.43
CA ASN A 421 21.75 -5.25 -13.46
C ASN A 421 20.29 -4.89 -13.80
N ARG A 422 19.63 -4.08 -12.97
CA ARG A 422 18.26 -3.58 -13.15
C ARG A 422 18.23 -2.12 -13.61
N ASN A 423 19.35 -1.61 -14.13
CA ASN A 423 19.55 -0.23 -14.60
C ASN A 423 19.35 0.83 -13.49
N GLY A 424 19.66 0.51 -12.25
CA GLY A 424 19.72 1.49 -11.16
C GLY A 424 20.99 2.34 -11.25
N GLU A 425 20.83 3.65 -11.23
CA GLU A 425 21.90 4.65 -11.21
C GLU A 425 22.18 5.07 -9.75
N LEU A 426 23.37 4.79 -9.24
CA LEU A 426 23.76 5.20 -7.89
C LEU A 426 23.92 6.72 -7.84
N VAL A 427 23.17 7.38 -6.98
CA VAL A 427 23.22 8.83 -6.76
C VAL A 427 24.13 9.18 -5.58
N ASN A 428 23.97 8.45 -4.47
CA ASN A 428 24.74 8.68 -3.25
C ASN A 428 24.91 7.38 -2.46
N MET A 429 25.99 7.31 -1.70
CA MET A 429 26.29 6.22 -0.78
C MET A 429 26.84 6.82 0.52
N ASP A 430 26.16 6.55 1.63
CA ASP A 430 26.57 6.97 2.96
C ASP A 430 26.85 5.73 3.83
N ALA A 431 28.14 5.47 4.04
CA ALA A 431 28.62 4.34 4.82
C ALA A 431 28.75 4.73 6.30
N LYS A 432 27.93 4.15 7.16
CA LYS A 432 28.01 4.23 8.62
C LYS A 432 28.78 3.03 9.18
N GLU A 433 29.01 3.00 10.50
CA GLU A 433 29.81 1.93 11.11
C GLU A 433 29.29 0.51 10.83
N THR A 434 27.98 0.29 10.85
CA THR A 434 27.36 -1.04 10.69
C THR A 434 26.42 -1.17 9.49
N VAL A 435 25.90 -0.05 9.00
CA VAL A 435 24.89 0.04 7.95
C VAL A 435 25.33 1.03 6.90
N THR A 436 25.02 0.75 5.63
CA THR A 436 25.22 1.69 4.52
C THR A 436 23.87 2.06 3.92
N VAL A 437 23.67 3.37 3.71
CA VAL A 437 22.53 3.92 2.99
C VAL A 437 22.91 4.11 1.52
N LEU A 438 22.15 3.54 0.62
CA LEU A 438 22.34 3.63 -0.82
C LEU A 438 21.15 4.36 -1.45
N ASN A 439 21.40 5.42 -2.19
CA ASN A 439 20.37 6.16 -2.93
C ASN A 439 20.57 5.96 -4.42
N TYR A 440 19.53 5.49 -5.11
CA TYR A 440 19.51 5.21 -6.54
C TYR A 440 18.37 5.95 -7.24
N VAL A 441 18.54 6.13 -8.54
CA VAL A 441 17.44 6.40 -9.47
C VAL A 441 17.30 5.16 -10.37
N ILE A 442 16.11 4.56 -10.42
CA ILE A 442 15.87 3.29 -11.09
C ILE A 442 14.57 3.33 -11.90
N PRO A 443 14.49 2.71 -13.10
CA PRO A 443 13.21 2.54 -13.77
C PRO A 443 12.27 1.66 -12.91
N SER A 444 10.99 2.04 -12.78
CA SER A 444 10.02 1.31 -11.94
C SER A 444 9.92 -0.17 -12.30
N ARG A 445 10.07 -0.54 -13.59
CA ARG A 445 10.12 -1.96 -14.00
C ARG A 445 11.33 -2.72 -13.42
N GLY A 446 12.40 -2.02 -13.03
CA GLY A 446 13.54 -2.59 -12.34
C GLY A 446 13.24 -3.01 -10.90
N LEU A 447 12.22 -2.44 -10.29
CA LEU A 447 11.75 -2.80 -8.95
C LEU A 447 10.74 -3.94 -8.95
N LEU A 448 10.05 -4.18 -10.10
CA LEU A 448 9.10 -5.29 -10.22
C LEU A 448 9.77 -6.62 -9.86
N GLY A 449 9.21 -7.33 -8.88
CA GLY A 449 9.73 -8.59 -8.38
C GLY A 449 11.07 -8.50 -7.64
N TYR A 450 11.58 -7.30 -7.34
CA TYR A 450 12.85 -7.15 -6.64
C TYR A 450 12.71 -7.36 -5.13
N MET A 451 11.58 -7.01 -4.54
CA MET A 451 11.38 -7.06 -3.08
C MET A 451 11.66 -8.45 -2.49
N THR A 452 11.13 -9.50 -3.11
CA THR A 452 11.33 -10.89 -2.66
C THR A 452 12.81 -11.30 -2.72
N ASN A 453 13.50 -10.88 -3.78
CA ASN A 453 14.94 -11.14 -3.94
C ASN A 453 15.77 -10.36 -2.92
N PHE A 454 15.44 -9.09 -2.72
CA PHE A 454 16.07 -8.19 -1.74
C PHE A 454 16.00 -8.75 -0.32
N MET A 455 14.82 -9.18 0.13
CA MET A 455 14.63 -9.78 1.45
C MET A 455 15.45 -11.06 1.64
N THR A 456 15.60 -11.86 0.56
CA THR A 456 16.42 -13.07 0.59
C THR A 456 17.91 -12.72 0.67
N LEU A 457 18.40 -11.80 -0.17
CA LEU A 457 19.80 -11.37 -0.20
C LEU A 457 20.25 -10.75 1.12
N THR A 458 19.40 -9.92 1.73
CA THR A 458 19.70 -9.23 2.98
C THR A 458 19.33 -10.06 4.22
N LYS A 459 18.88 -11.31 4.07
CA LYS A 459 18.37 -12.16 5.16
C LYS A 459 17.30 -11.49 6.02
N GLY A 460 16.55 -10.56 5.43
CA GLY A 460 15.54 -9.77 6.13
C GLY A 460 16.05 -8.54 6.89
N TYR A 461 17.37 -8.28 6.89
CA TYR A 461 17.95 -7.12 7.61
C TYR A 461 17.96 -5.82 6.79
N GLY A 462 17.72 -5.90 5.48
CA GLY A 462 17.69 -4.72 4.62
C GLY A 462 16.33 -4.02 4.65
N ILE A 463 16.35 -2.70 4.53
CA ILE A 463 15.16 -1.87 4.39
C ILE A 463 15.22 -1.19 3.04
N ILE A 464 14.11 -1.18 2.33
CA ILE A 464 13.99 -0.59 1.01
C ILE A 464 12.77 0.34 0.98
N SER A 465 12.96 1.52 0.40
CA SER A 465 11.90 2.50 0.17
C SER A 465 12.08 3.13 -1.20
N HIS A 466 11.01 3.33 -1.93
CA HIS A 466 11.04 3.92 -3.25
C HIS A 466 9.89 4.90 -3.43
N THR A 467 10.08 5.91 -4.27
CA THR A 467 9.08 6.94 -4.56
C THR A 467 9.15 7.33 -6.02
N TYR A 468 8.00 7.53 -6.66
CA TYR A 468 7.95 8.03 -8.02
C TYR A 468 8.72 9.36 -8.16
N LYS A 469 9.53 9.46 -9.19
CA LYS A 469 10.31 10.67 -9.51
C LYS A 469 9.81 11.36 -10.76
N GLU A 470 9.96 10.73 -11.92
CA GLU A 470 9.69 11.32 -13.23
C GLU A 470 9.56 10.25 -14.33
N TYR A 471 9.13 10.65 -15.53
CA TYR A 471 9.21 9.82 -16.71
C TYR A 471 10.48 10.11 -17.48
N ARG A 472 11.19 9.05 -17.92
CA ARG A 472 12.37 9.13 -18.80
C ARG A 472 12.20 8.21 -20.01
N PRO A 473 12.96 8.42 -21.11
CA PRO A 473 12.93 7.51 -22.24
C PRO A 473 13.18 6.05 -21.85
N VAL A 474 12.41 5.15 -22.49
CA VAL A 474 12.50 3.71 -22.23
C VAL A 474 13.89 3.18 -22.58
N VAL A 475 14.53 2.49 -21.65
CA VAL A 475 15.79 1.80 -21.89
C VAL A 475 15.54 0.42 -22.52
N SER A 476 16.22 0.10 -23.61
CA SER A 476 16.03 -1.12 -24.42
C SER A 476 16.60 -2.41 -23.81
N SER A 477 16.61 -2.53 -22.48
CA SER A 477 17.08 -3.75 -21.79
C SER A 477 15.91 -4.55 -21.24
N SER A 478 15.98 -5.89 -21.30
CA SER A 478 15.04 -6.77 -20.62
C SER A 478 15.35 -6.77 -19.13
N ILE A 479 14.57 -5.99 -18.37
CA ILE A 479 14.73 -5.86 -16.92
C ILE A 479 13.56 -6.55 -16.24
N GLY A 480 13.82 -7.27 -15.13
CA GLY A 480 12.78 -7.83 -14.26
C GLY A 480 12.03 -9.03 -14.83
N GLU A 481 12.50 -9.62 -15.92
CA GLU A 481 11.95 -10.88 -16.43
C GLU A 481 12.63 -12.08 -15.76
N ARG A 482 11.85 -13.10 -15.44
CA ARG A 482 12.38 -14.37 -14.97
C ARG A 482 13.09 -15.07 -16.12
N THR A 483 14.36 -15.42 -15.95
CA THR A 483 15.18 -16.12 -16.94
C THR A 483 15.07 -17.64 -16.82
N ILE A 484 14.66 -18.15 -15.65
CA ILE A 484 14.51 -19.58 -15.37
C ILE A 484 13.15 -20.06 -15.86
N GLY A 485 13.10 -21.23 -16.49
CA GLY A 485 11.87 -21.85 -16.98
C GLY A 485 10.98 -22.44 -15.87
N VAL A 486 9.80 -22.92 -16.25
CA VAL A 486 8.83 -23.54 -15.34
C VAL A 486 8.54 -24.98 -15.69
N LEU A 487 8.12 -25.75 -14.69
CA LEU A 487 7.55 -27.09 -14.86
C LEU A 487 6.05 -26.95 -15.07
N VAL A 488 5.54 -27.37 -16.22
CA VAL A 488 4.14 -27.19 -16.62
C VAL A 488 3.46 -28.55 -16.73
N SER A 489 2.33 -28.74 -16.05
CA SER A 489 1.55 -29.97 -16.13
C SER A 489 0.96 -30.18 -17.53
N VAL A 490 1.05 -31.43 -18.04
CA VAL A 490 0.49 -31.83 -19.34
C VAL A 490 -0.88 -32.51 -19.22
N GLU A 491 -1.28 -32.90 -18.03
CA GLU A 491 -2.53 -33.62 -17.79
C GLU A 491 -3.29 -33.07 -16.59
N ALA A 492 -4.61 -33.25 -16.63
CA ALA A 492 -5.48 -33.00 -15.48
C ALA A 492 -5.56 -34.25 -14.59
N GLY A 493 -5.52 -34.05 -13.30
CA GLY A 493 -5.63 -35.13 -12.32
C GLY A 493 -5.05 -34.76 -10.98
N GLN A 494 -4.81 -35.76 -10.14
CA GLN A 494 -4.22 -35.59 -8.82
C GLN A 494 -2.72 -35.92 -8.84
N ALA A 495 -1.89 -35.03 -8.35
CA ALA A 495 -0.45 -35.22 -8.27
C ALA A 495 -0.11 -36.40 -7.37
N THR A 496 0.77 -37.30 -7.85
CA THR A 496 1.17 -38.50 -7.13
C THR A 496 2.55 -38.36 -6.49
N PRO A 497 2.81 -38.98 -5.33
CA PRO A 497 4.16 -38.97 -4.74
C PRO A 497 5.22 -39.50 -5.72
N TYR A 498 4.91 -40.52 -6.48
CA TYR A 498 5.80 -41.13 -7.47
C TYR A 498 6.20 -40.15 -8.58
N ALA A 499 5.23 -39.44 -9.16
CA ALA A 499 5.51 -38.49 -10.22
C ALA A 499 6.25 -37.24 -9.72
N ILE A 500 5.93 -36.78 -8.49
CA ILE A 500 6.65 -35.66 -7.86
C ILE A 500 8.11 -36.02 -7.60
N GLU A 501 8.42 -37.23 -7.06
CA GLU A 501 9.78 -37.72 -6.84
C GLU A 501 10.65 -37.61 -8.11
N HIS A 502 10.12 -38.04 -9.25
CA HIS A 502 10.83 -37.96 -10.53
C HIS A 502 10.90 -36.54 -11.11
N THR A 503 9.96 -35.69 -10.75
CA THR A 503 9.91 -34.31 -11.26
C THR A 503 10.81 -33.37 -10.45
N GLU A 504 10.95 -33.59 -9.13
CA GLU A 504 11.79 -32.76 -8.26
C GLU A 504 13.30 -32.87 -8.55
N GLU A 505 13.75 -33.89 -9.31
CA GLU A 505 15.10 -33.97 -9.84
C GLU A 505 15.37 -32.86 -10.87
N ARG A 506 14.33 -32.36 -11.54
CA ARG A 506 14.39 -31.36 -12.61
C ARG A 506 14.20 -29.93 -12.13
N GLY A 507 13.75 -29.75 -10.88
CA GLY A 507 13.52 -28.41 -10.35
C GLY A 507 12.89 -28.40 -8.95
N THR A 508 12.36 -27.25 -8.56
CA THR A 508 11.70 -27.05 -7.25
C THR A 508 10.19 -27.08 -7.43
N MET A 509 9.51 -27.96 -6.70
CA MET A 509 8.06 -28.08 -6.79
C MET A 509 7.31 -26.98 -6.01
N PHE A 510 6.14 -26.60 -6.51
CA PHE A 510 5.20 -25.69 -5.84
C PHE A 510 3.98 -26.41 -5.26
N ILE A 511 3.79 -27.68 -5.61
CA ILE A 511 2.63 -28.49 -5.25
C ILE A 511 2.99 -29.65 -4.34
N TYR A 512 2.04 -30.09 -3.53
CA TYR A 512 2.13 -31.28 -2.68
C TYR A 512 1.55 -32.50 -3.38
N PRO A 513 1.90 -33.73 -2.95
CA PRO A 513 1.14 -34.92 -3.31
C PRO A 513 -0.34 -34.77 -2.97
N GLY A 514 -1.21 -35.21 -3.87
CA GLY A 514 -2.64 -35.07 -3.70
C GLY A 514 -3.24 -33.75 -4.21
N THR A 515 -2.42 -32.77 -4.62
CA THR A 515 -2.90 -31.55 -5.25
C THR A 515 -3.57 -31.84 -6.59
N GLU A 516 -4.76 -31.32 -6.84
CA GLU A 516 -5.38 -31.37 -8.15
C GLU A 516 -4.68 -30.40 -9.11
N VAL A 517 -4.40 -30.87 -10.32
CA VAL A 517 -3.74 -30.10 -11.38
C VAL A 517 -4.50 -30.23 -12.70
N TYR A 518 -4.25 -29.31 -13.61
CA TYR A 518 -4.79 -29.34 -14.98
C TYR A 518 -3.68 -29.04 -16.01
N GLU A 519 -3.92 -29.34 -17.28
CA GLU A 519 -2.99 -29.04 -18.37
C GLU A 519 -2.72 -27.54 -18.45
N GLY A 520 -1.44 -27.13 -18.48
CA GLY A 520 -1.03 -25.73 -18.51
C GLY A 520 -0.83 -25.09 -17.13
N MET A 521 -1.14 -25.78 -16.03
CA MET A 521 -0.84 -25.32 -14.67
C MET A 521 0.66 -25.42 -14.40
N ILE A 522 1.24 -24.36 -13.80
CA ILE A 522 2.63 -24.33 -13.38
C ILE A 522 2.73 -25.04 -12.04
N VAL A 523 3.53 -26.09 -11.98
CA VAL A 523 3.67 -26.98 -10.83
C VAL A 523 5.03 -26.89 -10.14
N GLY A 524 5.98 -26.15 -10.73
CA GLY A 524 7.30 -25.97 -10.17
C GLY A 524 8.19 -25.06 -11.02
N GLU A 525 9.37 -24.74 -10.47
CA GLU A 525 10.45 -24.02 -11.13
C GLU A 525 11.41 -25.01 -11.78
N HIS A 526 11.73 -24.81 -13.04
CA HIS A 526 12.70 -25.64 -13.73
C HIS A 526 14.13 -25.24 -13.34
N ARG A 527 15.07 -26.15 -13.49
CA ARG A 527 16.49 -25.87 -13.21
C ARG A 527 17.16 -25.09 -14.34
N TYR A 528 16.60 -25.10 -15.55
CA TYR A 528 17.15 -24.51 -16.77
C TYR A 528 16.26 -23.36 -17.25
N ASP A 529 16.71 -22.61 -18.23
CA ASP A 529 16.13 -21.41 -18.80
C ASP A 529 14.94 -21.63 -19.78
N PHE A 530 14.46 -22.86 -19.90
CA PHE A 530 13.30 -23.20 -20.75
C PHE A 530 12.21 -23.93 -19.97
N ASP A 531 10.98 -23.79 -20.44
CA ASP A 531 9.82 -24.45 -19.86
C ASP A 531 9.81 -25.96 -20.18
N LEU A 532 9.52 -26.75 -19.17
CA LEU A 532 9.46 -28.20 -19.29
C LEU A 532 8.04 -28.72 -19.00
N ALA A 533 7.47 -29.42 -19.99
CA ALA A 533 6.21 -30.11 -19.85
C ALA A 533 6.42 -31.41 -19.05
N VAL A 534 5.68 -31.59 -17.95
CA VAL A 534 5.82 -32.72 -17.02
C VAL A 534 4.48 -33.36 -16.71
N ASN A 535 4.49 -34.68 -16.49
CA ASN A 535 3.30 -35.41 -16.02
C ASN A 535 3.44 -35.69 -14.51
N VAL A 536 2.74 -34.89 -13.70
CA VAL A 536 2.76 -35.06 -12.24
C VAL A 536 1.64 -35.97 -11.70
N THR A 537 0.79 -36.47 -12.60
CA THR A 537 -0.36 -37.34 -12.25
C THR A 537 -0.06 -38.83 -12.46
N GLN A 538 1.12 -39.15 -13.01
CA GLN A 538 1.52 -40.51 -13.34
C GLN A 538 1.54 -41.40 -12.09
N LYS A 539 0.84 -42.53 -12.15
CA LYS A 539 0.84 -43.54 -11.09
C LYS A 539 1.98 -44.56 -11.33
N LYS A 540 2.54 -45.08 -10.24
CA LYS A 540 3.49 -46.18 -10.32
C LYS A 540 2.80 -47.41 -10.93
N ASN A 541 3.33 -47.95 -12.01
CA ASN A 541 2.85 -49.18 -12.57
C ASN A 541 3.12 -50.33 -11.58
N LEU A 542 2.07 -51.01 -11.16
CA LEU A 542 2.18 -52.22 -10.34
C LEU A 542 2.73 -53.35 -11.23
N THR A 543 3.98 -53.70 -11.02
CA THR A 543 4.56 -54.92 -11.62
C THR A 543 4.34 -56.08 -10.65
N ASN A 544 3.88 -57.24 -11.14
CA ASN A 544 3.69 -58.47 -10.36
C ASN A 544 5.01 -59.08 -9.87
N VAL A 545 6.15 -58.50 -10.11
CA VAL A 545 7.46 -58.95 -9.65
C VAL A 545 7.68 -58.42 -8.23
N ARG A 546 7.53 -59.26 -7.21
CA ARG A 546 8.02 -59.00 -5.86
C ARG A 546 9.56 -58.93 -5.90
N SER A 547 10.14 -57.77 -6.12
CA SER A 547 11.53 -57.54 -5.78
C SER A 547 11.61 -57.41 -4.25
N SER A 548 12.49 -58.16 -3.62
CA SER A 548 12.77 -58.20 -2.19
C SER A 548 13.42 -56.89 -1.65
N ASN A 549 13.51 -55.87 -2.49
CA ASN A 549 13.98 -54.57 -2.06
C ASN A 549 12.83 -53.83 -1.41
N LYS A 550 13.01 -53.55 -0.11
CA LYS A 550 12.21 -52.70 0.77
C LYS A 550 11.46 -51.63 0.01
N ASP A 551 10.17 -51.47 0.31
CA ASP A 551 9.43 -50.25 0.03
C ASP A 551 10.22 -49.09 0.63
N ASN A 552 11.07 -48.47 -0.18
CA ASN A 552 11.74 -47.24 0.22
C ASN A 552 10.64 -46.20 0.39
N THR A 553 10.50 -45.72 1.59
CA THR A 553 9.64 -44.59 1.89
C THR A 553 10.11 -43.42 1.03
N VAL A 554 9.24 -42.96 0.11
CA VAL A 554 9.53 -41.80 -0.74
C VAL A 554 9.66 -40.59 0.16
N VAL A 555 10.86 -40.01 0.24
CA VAL A 555 11.13 -38.79 0.97
C VAL A 555 11.17 -37.65 -0.04
N LEU A 556 10.09 -36.88 -0.09
CA LEU A 556 9.96 -35.72 -0.97
C LEU A 556 10.54 -34.46 -0.31
N LYS A 557 11.12 -33.58 -1.11
CA LYS A 557 11.51 -32.24 -0.66
C LYS A 557 10.27 -31.42 -0.35
N THR A 558 10.36 -30.52 0.61
CA THR A 558 9.28 -29.58 0.92
C THR A 558 9.06 -28.64 -0.27
N PRO A 559 7.85 -28.59 -0.86
CA PRO A 559 7.55 -27.67 -1.93
C PRO A 559 7.67 -26.21 -1.49
N ARG A 560 8.10 -25.33 -2.38
CA ARG A 560 8.13 -23.89 -2.15
C ARG A 560 6.69 -23.33 -2.20
N LYS A 561 6.20 -22.82 -1.07
CA LYS A 561 4.90 -22.15 -1.01
C LYS A 561 5.07 -20.67 -1.35
N LEU A 562 4.31 -20.19 -2.31
CA LEU A 562 4.34 -18.79 -2.76
C LEU A 562 3.14 -18.02 -2.18
N SER A 563 3.38 -16.80 -1.70
CA SER A 563 2.32 -15.83 -1.37
C SER A 563 1.72 -15.23 -2.65
N LEU A 564 0.70 -14.40 -2.54
CA LEU A 564 0.12 -13.69 -3.68
C LEU A 564 1.20 -12.84 -4.39
N GLU A 565 1.89 -12.01 -3.62
CA GLU A 565 2.95 -11.14 -4.13
C GLU A 565 4.04 -11.96 -4.82
N ALA A 566 4.51 -13.04 -4.18
CA ALA A 566 5.51 -13.91 -4.76
C ALA A 566 5.03 -14.59 -6.06
N CYS A 567 3.73 -14.88 -6.20
CA CYS A 567 3.17 -15.38 -7.46
C CYS A 567 3.17 -14.31 -8.56
N LEU A 568 2.77 -13.08 -8.21
CA LEU A 568 2.74 -11.93 -9.14
C LEU A 568 4.14 -11.56 -9.63
N ASP A 569 5.13 -11.59 -8.73
CA ASP A 569 6.54 -11.36 -9.04
C ASP A 569 7.13 -12.47 -9.93
N TYR A 570 6.69 -13.71 -9.69
CA TYR A 570 7.25 -14.89 -10.32
C TYR A 570 6.83 -15.07 -11.77
N ILE A 571 5.57 -14.77 -12.12
CA ILE A 571 5.02 -15.02 -13.45
C ILE A 571 5.67 -14.15 -14.53
N ASN A 572 5.73 -14.67 -15.75
CA ASN A 572 6.12 -13.93 -16.96
C ASN A 572 4.88 -13.42 -17.74
N ALA A 573 5.13 -12.68 -18.82
CA ALA A 573 4.09 -12.05 -19.63
C ALA A 573 3.12 -13.05 -20.29
N ASP A 574 3.54 -14.29 -20.52
CA ASP A 574 2.75 -15.40 -21.08
C ASP A 574 2.02 -16.24 -20.01
N GLU A 575 2.05 -15.80 -18.76
CA GLU A 575 1.50 -16.49 -17.60
C GLU A 575 0.42 -15.66 -16.90
N LEU A 576 -0.40 -16.31 -16.09
CA LEU A 576 -1.45 -15.71 -15.28
C LEU A 576 -1.44 -16.34 -13.88
N VAL A 577 -1.93 -15.58 -12.91
CA VAL A 577 -2.27 -16.09 -11.58
C VAL A 577 -3.79 -16.22 -11.47
N GLU A 578 -4.25 -17.42 -11.19
CA GLU A 578 -5.62 -17.72 -10.83
C GLU A 578 -5.78 -17.46 -9.33
N ILE A 579 -6.70 -16.57 -8.98
CA ILE A 579 -6.99 -16.14 -7.62
C ILE A 579 -8.32 -16.75 -7.21
N THR A 580 -8.31 -17.52 -6.13
CA THR A 580 -9.54 -18.09 -5.55
C THR A 580 -9.60 -17.79 -4.05
N PRO A 581 -10.76 -17.88 -3.40
CA PRO A 581 -10.88 -17.67 -1.95
C PRO A 581 -9.92 -18.53 -1.12
N THR A 582 -9.53 -19.71 -1.62
CA THR A 582 -8.75 -20.70 -0.87
C THR A 582 -7.29 -20.82 -1.31
N THR A 583 -6.96 -20.48 -2.57
CA THR A 583 -5.64 -20.75 -3.14
C THR A 583 -5.26 -19.82 -4.28
N TYR A 584 -3.97 -19.78 -4.58
CA TYR A 584 -3.36 -19.16 -5.76
C TYR A 584 -2.79 -20.25 -6.65
N ARG A 585 -3.02 -20.17 -7.96
CA ARG A 585 -2.48 -21.12 -8.95
C ARG A 585 -1.88 -20.31 -10.10
N MET A 586 -0.63 -20.60 -10.43
CA MET A 586 0.00 -20.03 -11.62
C MET A 586 -0.25 -20.93 -12.82
N ARG A 587 -0.49 -20.35 -13.98
CA ARG A 587 -0.75 -21.09 -15.21
C ARG A 587 -0.24 -20.37 -16.46
N LYS A 588 -0.04 -21.10 -17.52
CA LYS A 588 0.20 -20.50 -18.84
C LYS A 588 -1.10 -19.91 -19.40
N LYS A 589 -1.01 -18.82 -20.18
CA LYS A 589 -2.15 -18.25 -20.93
C LYS A 589 -2.73 -19.28 -21.90
N ILE A 590 -1.85 -19.98 -22.66
CA ILE A 590 -2.23 -21.07 -23.56
C ILE A 590 -2.07 -22.36 -22.78
N LEU A 591 -3.20 -22.97 -22.39
CA LEU A 591 -3.19 -24.19 -21.58
C LEU A 591 -2.71 -25.40 -22.36
N ASN A 592 -3.19 -25.59 -23.60
CA ASN A 592 -2.84 -26.73 -24.41
C ASN A 592 -1.37 -26.73 -24.82
N THR A 593 -0.68 -27.82 -24.51
CA THR A 593 0.77 -27.95 -24.69
C THR A 593 1.19 -27.89 -26.17
N ALA A 594 0.39 -28.44 -27.10
CA ALA A 594 0.71 -28.44 -28.53
C ALA A 594 0.52 -27.02 -29.13
N GLU A 595 -0.54 -26.31 -28.74
CA GLU A 595 -0.81 -24.94 -29.18
C GLU A 595 0.25 -23.97 -28.62
N ARG A 596 0.62 -24.14 -27.37
CA ARG A 596 1.68 -23.32 -26.73
C ARG A 596 3.02 -23.46 -27.47
N LYS A 597 3.45 -24.68 -27.77
CA LYS A 597 4.70 -24.92 -28.55
C LYS A 597 4.65 -24.30 -29.95
N LYS A 598 3.49 -24.29 -30.60
CA LYS A 598 3.33 -23.63 -31.91
C LYS A 598 3.45 -22.11 -31.77
N TRP A 599 2.84 -21.56 -30.74
CA TRP A 599 2.91 -20.12 -30.45
C TRP A 599 4.35 -19.67 -30.12
N GLU A 600 5.04 -20.40 -29.25
CA GLU A 600 6.45 -20.14 -28.88
C GLU A 600 7.38 -20.17 -30.13
N ALA A 601 7.18 -21.15 -31.01
CA ALA A 601 7.95 -21.23 -32.26
C ALA A 601 7.65 -20.06 -33.20
N HIS A 602 6.41 -19.54 -33.18
CA HIS A 602 6.04 -18.38 -34.00
C HIS A 602 6.65 -17.08 -33.44
N VAL A 603 6.61 -16.87 -32.13
CA VAL A 603 7.21 -15.70 -31.44
C VAL A 603 8.73 -15.68 -31.66
N LYS A 604 9.40 -16.82 -31.51
CA LYS A 604 10.85 -16.92 -31.76
C LYS A 604 11.24 -16.54 -33.19
N LYS A 605 10.47 -16.99 -34.19
CA LYS A 605 10.70 -16.59 -35.59
C LYS A 605 10.44 -15.10 -35.85
N ALA A 606 9.50 -14.49 -35.13
CA ALA A 606 9.25 -13.05 -35.26
C ALA A 606 10.42 -12.22 -34.70
N GLN A 607 10.97 -12.64 -33.54
CA GLN A 607 12.15 -12.00 -32.92
C GLN A 607 13.45 -12.17 -33.73
N GLU A 608 13.61 -13.28 -34.45
CA GLU A 608 14.77 -13.51 -35.32
C GLU A 608 14.71 -12.67 -36.62
N ASN A 609 13.53 -12.09 -36.94
CA ASN A 609 13.33 -11.27 -38.15
C ASN A 609 13.27 -9.72 -37.86
N GLU A 610 13.30 -9.33 -36.60
CA GLU A 610 13.50 -7.94 -36.15
C GLU A 610 14.99 -7.66 -35.88
#